data_16069baf1dc9c0d46c0d84b95c189738
#
_entry.id   16069baf1dc9c0d46c0d84b95c189738
#
_cell.length_a   1.000
_cell.length_b   1.000
_cell.length_c   1.000
_cell.angle_alpha   90.00
_cell.angle_beta   90.00
_cell.angle_gamma   90.00
#
_symmetry.space_group_name_H-M   'P 1'
#
loop_
_entity.id
_entity.type
_entity.pdbx_description
1 polymer ?
#
loop_
_entity_poly.entity_id
_entity_poly.type
_entity_poly.pdbx_seq_one_letter_code
_entity_poly.pdbx_strand_id
1 'polypeptide(L)'
;MSTPKASLARALHEAADLLVGHGHSDEALTEALRLVEELTETLRDGEKLSKEHRVLVFASEMVGNFGAEIPDDGEVFDAFALSPFSGAENPLRPTHLKYERVGDEIHAEMVAGVAYEGATDRSHGGLTAAVFDDLMGALQRIVGHYGYTQSLEVVYLGRVPIDDTVTFIARLESVEEQTFTMTAEATYDGEVVATSTGIFTALDFERLTADG
;
A
#
# COMPACT_ATOMS: atom_id res chain seq x y z
N MET A 1 -20.16 0.06 -3.96
CA MET A 1 -19.95 -0.79 -5.18
C MET A 1 -18.54 -0.55 -5.66
N SER A 2 -17.80 -1.61 -6.02
CA SER A 2 -16.45 -1.48 -6.60
C SER A 2 -16.51 -0.73 -7.95
N THR A 3 -15.58 0.18 -8.19
CA THR A 3 -15.46 0.86 -9.49
C THR A 3 -15.03 -0.15 -10.58
N PRO A 4 -15.32 0.11 -11.87
CA PRO A 4 -14.80 -0.73 -12.96
C PRO A 4 -13.27 -0.85 -12.93
N LYS A 5 -12.57 0.22 -12.56
CA LYS A 5 -11.10 0.25 -12.45
C LYS A 5 -10.60 -0.65 -11.32
N ALA A 6 -11.20 -0.57 -10.14
CA ALA A 6 -10.87 -1.45 -9.02
C ALA A 6 -11.18 -2.94 -9.32
N SER A 7 -12.26 -3.21 -10.06
CA SER A 7 -12.60 -4.57 -10.50
C SER A 7 -11.57 -5.11 -11.48
N LEU A 8 -11.12 -4.28 -12.43
CA LEU A 8 -10.06 -4.66 -13.38
C LEU A 8 -8.71 -4.83 -12.68
N ALA A 9 -8.35 -3.94 -11.74
CA ALA A 9 -7.12 -4.05 -10.96
C ALA A 9 -7.06 -5.39 -10.20
N ARG A 10 -8.16 -5.78 -9.56
CA ARG A 10 -8.27 -7.07 -8.87
C ARG A 10 -8.11 -8.26 -9.82
N ALA A 11 -8.76 -8.24 -11.02
CA ALA A 11 -8.64 -9.32 -11.98
C ALA A 11 -7.21 -9.45 -12.54
N LEU A 12 -6.50 -8.33 -12.74
CA LEU A 12 -5.10 -8.33 -13.15
C LEU A 12 -4.19 -8.90 -12.06
N HIS A 13 -4.45 -8.55 -10.80
CA HIS A 13 -3.73 -9.13 -9.68
C HIS A 13 -3.94 -10.64 -9.56
N GLU A 14 -5.19 -11.10 -9.62
CA GLU A 14 -5.52 -12.54 -9.62
C GLU A 14 -4.84 -13.29 -10.77
N ALA A 15 -4.81 -12.70 -11.98
CA ALA A 15 -4.09 -13.27 -13.11
C ALA A 15 -2.58 -13.39 -12.86
N ALA A 16 -1.97 -12.44 -12.16
CA ALA A 16 -0.56 -12.50 -11.78
C ALA A 16 -0.28 -13.65 -10.78
N ASP A 17 -1.12 -13.82 -9.76
CA ASP A 17 -1.01 -14.91 -8.79
C ASP A 17 -1.15 -16.28 -9.47
N LEU A 18 -2.15 -16.41 -10.37
CA LEU A 18 -2.35 -17.65 -11.13
C LEU A 18 -1.17 -17.95 -12.07
N LEU A 19 -0.61 -16.92 -12.73
CA LEU A 19 0.52 -17.09 -13.62
C LEU A 19 1.76 -17.62 -12.90
N VAL A 20 2.01 -17.12 -11.69
CA VAL A 20 3.17 -17.51 -10.87
C VAL A 20 2.95 -18.83 -10.14
N GLY A 21 1.75 -19.04 -9.58
CA GLY A 21 1.45 -20.15 -8.68
C GLY A 21 1.06 -21.47 -9.37
N HIS A 22 0.81 -21.48 -10.68
CA HIS A 22 0.30 -22.65 -11.39
C HIS A 22 1.16 -23.03 -12.60
N GLY A 23 1.19 -24.31 -12.91
CA GLY A 23 1.74 -24.80 -14.18
C GLY A 23 0.73 -24.63 -15.31
N HIS A 24 1.19 -24.12 -16.47
CA HIS A 24 0.35 -23.85 -17.63
C HIS A 24 0.89 -24.54 -18.88
N SER A 25 0.00 -24.94 -19.81
CA SER A 25 0.41 -25.36 -21.14
C SER A 25 0.78 -24.17 -22.02
N ASP A 26 1.64 -24.41 -23.03
CA ASP A 26 2.03 -23.38 -24.00
C ASP A 26 0.83 -22.80 -24.75
N GLU A 27 -0.19 -23.61 -25.00
CA GLU A 27 -1.43 -23.15 -25.62
C GLU A 27 -2.19 -22.18 -24.75
N ALA A 28 -2.31 -22.46 -23.43
CA ALA A 28 -2.98 -21.58 -22.47
C ALA A 28 -2.21 -20.25 -22.32
N LEU A 29 -0.87 -20.32 -22.25
CA LEU A 29 -0.04 -19.12 -22.19
C LEU A 29 -0.15 -18.26 -23.45
N THR A 30 -0.20 -18.89 -24.64
CA THR A 30 -0.35 -18.18 -25.91
C THR A 30 -1.69 -17.45 -25.99
N GLU A 31 -2.78 -18.10 -25.58
CA GLU A 31 -4.10 -17.46 -25.55
C GLU A 31 -4.18 -16.35 -24.50
N ALA A 32 -3.61 -16.57 -23.30
CA ALA A 32 -3.54 -15.54 -22.27
C ALA A 32 -2.77 -14.31 -22.76
N LEU A 33 -1.62 -14.50 -23.43
CA LEU A 33 -0.85 -13.39 -24.00
C LEU A 33 -1.68 -12.59 -25.02
N ARG A 34 -2.38 -13.28 -25.94
CA ARG A 34 -3.26 -12.62 -26.93
C ARG A 34 -4.32 -11.74 -26.24
N LEU A 35 -4.96 -12.26 -25.17
CA LEU A 35 -5.97 -11.50 -24.40
C LEU A 35 -5.37 -10.29 -23.68
N VAL A 36 -4.18 -10.43 -23.10
CA VAL A 36 -3.48 -9.32 -22.44
C VAL A 36 -3.05 -8.25 -23.45
N GLU A 37 -2.63 -8.63 -24.66
CA GLU A 37 -2.32 -7.69 -25.74
C GLU A 37 -3.56 -6.89 -26.16
N GLU A 38 -4.71 -7.53 -26.35
CA GLU A 38 -5.98 -6.88 -26.66
C GLU A 38 -6.41 -5.92 -25.54
N LEU A 39 -6.30 -6.34 -24.28
CA LEU A 39 -6.57 -5.49 -23.14
C LEU A 39 -5.65 -4.26 -23.10
N THR A 40 -4.37 -4.47 -23.38
CA THR A 40 -3.37 -3.40 -23.40
C THR A 40 -3.68 -2.37 -24.46
N GLU A 41 -4.07 -2.79 -25.67
CA GLU A 41 -4.51 -1.87 -26.74
C GLU A 41 -5.76 -1.07 -26.31
N THR A 42 -6.74 -1.75 -25.69
CA THR A 42 -7.94 -1.08 -25.19
C THR A 42 -7.62 0.01 -24.15
N LEU A 43 -6.63 -0.23 -23.29
CA LEU A 43 -6.22 0.73 -22.26
C LEU A 43 -5.36 1.89 -22.81
N ARG A 44 -4.70 1.71 -23.95
CA ARG A 44 -3.88 2.75 -24.61
C ARG A 44 -4.70 3.95 -25.09
N ASP A 45 -5.97 3.73 -25.41
CA ASP A 45 -6.88 4.79 -25.83
C ASP A 45 -7.26 5.75 -24.69
N GLY A 46 -6.90 5.42 -23.46
CA GLY A 46 -7.10 6.25 -22.29
C GLY A 46 -6.19 7.49 -22.29
N GLU A 47 -6.74 8.63 -21.86
CA GLU A 47 -5.95 9.86 -21.70
C GLU A 47 -4.91 9.69 -20.58
N LYS A 48 -3.67 10.08 -20.86
CA LYS A 48 -2.61 10.03 -19.86
C LYS A 48 -2.84 11.08 -18.78
N LEU A 49 -3.00 10.66 -17.54
CA LEU A 49 -3.12 11.58 -16.41
C LEU A 49 -1.90 12.49 -16.29
N SER A 50 -2.12 13.79 -16.23
CA SER A 50 -1.05 14.78 -16.07
C SER A 50 -0.36 14.61 -14.71
N LYS A 51 0.86 15.16 -14.58
CA LYS A 51 1.57 15.18 -13.30
C LYS A 51 0.78 15.95 -12.25
N GLU A 52 0.21 17.08 -12.63
CA GLU A 52 -0.59 17.97 -11.80
C GLU A 52 -1.82 17.23 -11.27
N HIS A 53 -2.52 16.46 -12.13
CA HIS A 53 -3.66 15.65 -11.69
C HIS A 53 -3.25 14.61 -10.64
N ARG A 54 -2.14 13.89 -10.86
CA ARG A 54 -1.67 12.88 -9.89
C ARG A 54 -1.23 13.50 -8.56
N VAL A 55 -0.61 14.70 -8.61
CA VAL A 55 -0.24 15.44 -7.40
C VAL A 55 -1.49 15.88 -6.63
N LEU A 56 -2.53 16.37 -7.33
CA LEU A 56 -3.79 16.76 -6.68
C LEU A 56 -4.49 15.56 -6.02
N VAL A 57 -4.54 14.40 -6.68
CA VAL A 57 -5.10 13.17 -6.09
C VAL A 57 -4.34 12.81 -4.83
N PHE A 58 -3.02 12.73 -4.89
CA PHE A 58 -2.20 12.41 -3.74
C PHE A 58 -2.38 13.42 -2.59
N ALA A 59 -2.34 14.72 -2.90
CA ALA A 59 -2.52 15.77 -1.89
C ALA A 59 -3.93 15.72 -1.26
N SER A 60 -4.97 15.44 -2.03
CA SER A 60 -6.34 15.32 -1.49
C SER A 60 -6.51 14.14 -0.55
N GLU A 61 -5.71 13.10 -0.70
CA GLU A 61 -5.73 11.92 0.16
C GLU A 61 -4.83 12.06 1.41
N MET A 62 -3.75 12.85 1.31
CA MET A 62 -2.77 13.03 2.38
C MET A 62 -3.14 14.11 3.38
N VAL A 63 -3.75 15.20 2.94
CA VAL A 63 -3.87 16.40 3.78
C VAL A 63 -5.34 16.75 3.99
N GLY A 64 -5.81 16.66 5.23
CA GLY A 64 -7.19 17.00 5.60
C GLY A 64 -7.64 18.41 5.16
N ASN A 65 -6.70 19.36 5.00
CA ASN A 65 -6.97 20.70 4.43
C ASN A 65 -7.37 20.68 2.94
N PHE A 66 -7.15 19.57 2.23
CA PHE A 66 -7.57 19.37 0.83
C PHE A 66 -8.81 18.48 0.71
N GLY A 67 -9.50 18.18 1.82
CA GLY A 67 -10.77 17.47 1.84
C GLY A 67 -10.69 15.98 2.18
N ALA A 68 -9.52 15.45 2.54
CA ALA A 68 -9.44 14.10 3.08
C ALA A 68 -10.11 14.07 4.46
N GLU A 69 -11.16 13.28 4.61
CA GLU A 69 -11.75 13.01 5.91
C GLU A 69 -10.83 12.11 6.72
N ILE A 70 -10.66 12.44 8.00
CA ILE A 70 -9.98 11.55 8.93
C ILE A 70 -10.95 10.41 9.23
N PRO A 71 -10.56 9.14 9.04
CA PRO A 71 -11.44 8.01 9.34
C PRO A 71 -11.94 8.06 10.79
N ASP A 72 -13.18 7.66 11.02
CA ASP A 72 -13.70 7.48 12.38
C ASP A 72 -12.98 6.34 13.12
N ASP A 73 -13.01 6.38 14.45
CA ASP A 73 -12.43 5.29 15.26
C ASP A 73 -13.18 3.98 15.00
N GLY A 74 -12.46 2.92 14.67
CA GLY A 74 -13.01 1.64 14.22
C GLY A 74 -13.42 1.61 12.74
N GLU A 75 -13.19 2.68 11.97
CA GLU A 75 -13.49 2.69 10.54
C GLU A 75 -12.42 1.95 9.74
N VAL A 76 -12.87 1.05 8.86
CA VAL A 76 -12.04 0.41 7.83
C VAL A 76 -12.04 1.28 6.58
N PHE A 77 -10.86 1.64 6.09
CA PHE A 77 -10.72 2.57 4.98
C PHE A 77 -9.63 2.17 3.98
N ASP A 78 -9.71 2.69 2.76
CA ASP A 78 -8.64 2.65 1.77
C ASP A 78 -7.78 3.92 1.93
N ALA A 79 -6.47 3.76 2.11
CA ALA A 79 -5.60 4.90 2.42
C ALA A 79 -5.30 5.76 1.20
N PHE A 80 -4.76 5.16 0.13
CA PHE A 80 -4.31 5.88 -1.07
C PHE A 80 -4.78 5.16 -2.33
N ALA A 81 -5.68 5.77 -3.11
CA ALA A 81 -6.28 5.11 -4.29
C ALA A 81 -5.24 4.66 -5.33
N LEU A 82 -4.14 5.39 -5.48
CA LEU A 82 -3.08 5.10 -6.45
C LEU A 82 -1.89 4.33 -5.87
N SER A 83 -1.85 4.08 -4.56
CA SER A 83 -0.75 3.32 -3.95
C SER A 83 -0.65 1.91 -4.55
N PRO A 84 0.56 1.43 -4.84
CA PRO A 84 0.77 0.04 -5.23
C PRO A 84 0.52 -0.97 -4.10
N PHE A 85 0.29 -0.51 -2.86
CA PHE A 85 0.11 -1.38 -1.71
C PHE A 85 -1.29 -1.29 -1.11
N SER A 86 -1.84 -0.09 -0.90
CA SER A 86 -3.18 0.12 -0.35
C SER A 86 -4.24 0.48 -1.39
N GLY A 87 -3.85 0.90 -2.59
CA GLY A 87 -4.76 1.41 -3.59
C GLY A 87 -5.68 0.34 -4.20
N ALA A 88 -6.99 0.46 -3.98
CA ALA A 88 -7.97 -0.47 -4.53
C ALA A 88 -8.00 -0.49 -6.07
N GLU A 89 -7.53 0.56 -6.72
CA GLU A 89 -7.47 0.74 -8.18
C GLU A 89 -6.09 0.41 -8.78
N ASN A 90 -5.16 -0.09 -7.96
CA ASN A 90 -3.83 -0.48 -8.42
C ASN A 90 -3.69 -2.02 -8.44
N PRO A 91 -3.33 -2.63 -9.59
CA PRO A 91 -3.18 -4.08 -9.69
C PRO A 91 -1.96 -4.64 -8.96
N LEU A 92 -1.06 -3.79 -8.47
CA LEU A 92 0.10 -4.20 -7.65
C LEU A 92 -0.24 -4.34 -6.17
N ARG A 93 -1.47 -4.00 -5.76
CA ARG A 93 -1.91 -4.18 -4.38
C ARG A 93 -1.89 -5.65 -3.99
N PRO A 94 -1.40 -6.04 -2.79
CA PRO A 94 -1.55 -7.41 -2.26
C PRO A 94 -3.02 -7.87 -2.29
N THR A 95 -3.25 -9.18 -2.36
CA THR A 95 -4.58 -9.79 -2.49
C THR A 95 -5.59 -9.21 -1.52
N HIS A 96 -5.14 -9.01 -0.27
CA HIS A 96 -5.93 -8.38 0.76
C HIS A 96 -5.04 -7.44 1.58
N LEU A 97 -5.36 -6.16 1.61
CA LEU A 97 -4.79 -5.19 2.54
C LEU A 97 -5.90 -4.22 2.94
N LYS A 98 -6.21 -4.18 4.22
CA LYS A 98 -7.21 -3.28 4.80
C LYS A 98 -6.58 -2.52 5.95
N TYR A 99 -6.94 -1.26 6.08
CA TYR A 99 -6.56 -0.40 7.18
C TYR A 99 -7.78 -0.10 8.04
N GLU A 100 -7.59 -0.10 9.34
CA GLU A 100 -8.56 0.29 10.35
C GLU A 100 -7.92 1.31 11.29
N ARG A 101 -8.62 2.40 11.57
CA ARG A 101 -8.22 3.33 12.62
C ARG A 101 -8.60 2.77 13.99
N VAL A 102 -7.64 2.73 14.92
CA VAL A 102 -7.86 2.35 16.33
C VAL A 102 -7.24 3.42 17.22
N GLY A 103 -8.05 4.41 17.64
CA GLY A 103 -7.57 5.58 18.35
C GLY A 103 -6.59 6.41 17.51
N ASP A 104 -5.35 6.51 17.99
CA ASP A 104 -4.25 7.20 17.30
C ASP A 104 -3.30 6.22 16.57
N GLU A 105 -3.71 4.98 16.37
CA GLU A 105 -2.98 3.93 15.66
C GLU A 105 -3.69 3.57 14.35
N ILE A 106 -2.95 2.94 13.46
CA ILE A 106 -3.51 2.18 12.33
C ILE A 106 -3.20 0.71 12.53
N HIS A 107 -4.23 -0.10 12.44
CA HIS A 107 -4.15 -1.54 12.33
C HIS A 107 -4.36 -1.94 10.87
N ALA A 108 -3.66 -2.97 10.41
CA ALA A 108 -3.86 -3.49 9.06
C ALA A 108 -3.85 -5.02 9.06
N GLU A 109 -4.63 -5.60 8.14
CA GLU A 109 -4.58 -7.01 7.80
C GLU A 109 -4.11 -7.16 6.36
N MET A 110 -3.11 -8.01 6.12
CA MET A 110 -2.58 -8.32 4.81
C MET A 110 -2.62 -9.83 4.55
N VAL A 111 -3.05 -10.21 3.36
CA VAL A 111 -2.77 -11.51 2.77
C VAL A 111 -1.99 -11.25 1.48
N ALA A 112 -0.77 -11.75 1.41
CA ALA A 112 0.05 -11.70 0.21
C ALA A 112 -0.09 -13.02 -0.55
N GLY A 113 -0.39 -12.97 -1.84
CA GLY A 113 -0.45 -14.16 -2.69
C GLY A 113 0.94 -14.58 -3.17
N VAL A 114 0.97 -15.69 -3.92
CA VAL A 114 2.21 -16.31 -4.41
C VAL A 114 3.02 -15.40 -5.34
N ALA A 115 2.39 -14.43 -6.02
CA ALA A 115 3.11 -13.44 -6.82
C ALA A 115 4.08 -12.58 -5.99
N TYR A 116 3.89 -12.52 -4.68
CA TYR A 116 4.76 -11.83 -3.75
C TYR A 116 5.71 -12.75 -2.96
N GLU A 117 5.80 -14.01 -3.35
CA GLU A 117 6.72 -14.94 -2.69
C GLU A 117 8.18 -14.53 -2.94
N GLY A 118 8.98 -14.55 -1.88
CA GLY A 118 10.43 -14.39 -1.94
C GLY A 118 11.15 -15.72 -1.75
N ALA A 119 11.48 -16.07 -0.52
CA ALA A 119 11.89 -17.43 -0.20
C ALA A 119 10.63 -18.29 -0.01
N THR A 120 10.75 -19.63 -0.20
CA THR A 120 9.61 -20.57 -0.13
C THR A 120 8.73 -20.34 1.10
N ASP A 121 7.43 -20.25 0.89
CA ASP A 121 6.38 -19.97 1.89
C ASP A 121 6.56 -18.64 2.64
N ARG A 122 7.25 -17.66 2.04
CA ARG A 122 7.47 -16.36 2.68
C ARG A 122 7.20 -15.23 1.70
N SER A 123 6.50 -14.23 2.18
CA SER A 123 6.41 -12.95 1.51
C SER A 123 7.80 -12.34 1.28
N HIS A 124 8.01 -11.75 0.12
CA HIS A 124 9.25 -11.03 -0.17
C HIS A 124 9.46 -9.89 0.84
N GLY A 125 10.67 -9.80 1.43
CA GLY A 125 10.96 -8.78 2.44
C GLY A 125 10.72 -7.35 1.97
N GLY A 126 10.91 -7.07 0.68
CA GLY A 126 10.59 -5.78 0.08
C GLY A 126 9.10 -5.44 0.12
N LEU A 127 8.19 -6.43 0.00
CA LEU A 127 6.76 -6.18 0.18
C LEU A 127 6.46 -5.78 1.62
N THR A 128 6.98 -6.54 2.60
CA THR A 128 6.78 -6.24 4.03
C THR A 128 7.28 -4.83 4.37
N ALA A 129 8.46 -4.45 3.87
CA ALA A 129 9.00 -3.10 4.05
C ALA A 129 8.10 -2.02 3.43
N ALA A 130 7.60 -2.27 2.23
CA ALA A 130 6.72 -1.34 1.52
C ALA A 130 5.34 -1.19 2.21
N VAL A 131 4.81 -2.27 2.79
CA VAL A 131 3.58 -2.21 3.60
C VAL A 131 3.79 -1.39 4.87
N PHE A 132 4.94 -1.53 5.54
CA PHE A 132 5.27 -0.66 6.68
C PHE A 132 5.33 0.82 6.29
N ASP A 133 5.96 1.16 5.17
CA ASP A 133 6.05 2.53 4.69
C ASP A 133 4.67 3.11 4.34
N ASP A 134 3.85 2.36 3.61
CA ASP A 134 2.49 2.76 3.21
C ASP A 134 1.55 2.92 4.43
N LEU A 135 1.66 2.02 5.42
CA LEU A 135 0.91 2.05 6.67
C LEU A 135 1.26 3.29 7.52
N MET A 136 2.56 3.59 7.67
CA MET A 136 3.03 4.81 8.34
C MET A 136 2.61 6.06 7.57
N GLY A 137 2.63 6.02 6.22
CA GLY A 137 2.09 7.08 5.38
C GLY A 137 0.61 7.36 5.66
N ALA A 138 -0.21 6.31 5.79
CA ALA A 138 -1.62 6.43 6.12
C ALA A 138 -1.85 6.96 7.56
N LEU A 139 -1.01 6.58 8.51
CA LEU A 139 -1.07 7.06 9.90
C LEU A 139 -0.89 8.58 10.01
N GLN A 140 -0.14 9.20 9.11
CA GLN A 140 0.08 10.66 9.09
C GLN A 140 -1.23 11.45 9.11
N ARG A 141 -2.27 10.95 8.45
CA ARG A 141 -3.61 11.58 8.42
C ARG A 141 -4.26 11.62 9.80
N ILE A 142 -4.06 10.58 10.60
CA ILE A 142 -4.68 10.42 11.93
C ILE A 142 -3.95 11.30 12.94
N VAL A 143 -2.62 11.27 12.92
CA VAL A 143 -1.79 11.99 13.89
C VAL A 143 -1.52 13.46 13.50
N GLY A 144 -1.90 13.87 12.29
CA GLY A 144 -1.79 15.26 11.82
C GLY A 144 -0.36 15.73 11.53
N HIS A 145 0.59 14.80 11.38
CA HIS A 145 1.97 15.08 11.00
C HIS A 145 2.25 14.53 9.62
N TYR A 146 2.63 15.41 8.68
CA TYR A 146 2.80 15.06 7.27
C TYR A 146 4.26 15.22 6.85
N GLY A 147 4.80 14.24 6.15
CA GLY A 147 6.19 14.26 5.72
C GLY A 147 6.52 13.21 4.66
N TYR A 148 7.74 13.32 4.15
CA TYR A 148 8.31 12.30 3.26
C TYR A 148 9.19 11.35 4.08
N THR A 149 9.15 10.07 3.74
CA THR A 149 10.02 9.07 4.32
C THR A 149 11.49 9.44 4.08
N GLN A 150 12.23 9.69 5.15
CA GLN A 150 13.67 9.97 5.12
C GLN A 150 14.47 8.68 5.24
N SER A 151 14.04 7.81 6.16
CA SER A 151 14.62 6.48 6.34
C SER A 151 13.58 5.50 6.85
N LEU A 152 13.76 4.24 6.49
CA LEU A 152 12.97 3.13 6.99
C LEU A 152 13.93 2.00 7.38
N GLU A 153 13.95 1.62 8.64
CA GLU A 153 14.63 0.45 9.15
C GLU A 153 13.63 -0.68 9.35
N VAL A 154 13.90 -1.86 8.82
CA VAL A 154 13.04 -3.03 9.00
C VAL A 154 13.87 -4.18 9.57
N VAL A 155 13.40 -4.75 10.67
CA VAL A 155 14.01 -5.91 11.31
C VAL A 155 13.09 -7.11 11.13
N TYR A 156 13.57 -8.15 10.45
CA TYR A 156 12.84 -9.39 10.24
C TYR A 156 13.18 -10.38 11.34
N LEU A 157 12.21 -10.70 12.18
CA LEU A 157 12.35 -11.58 13.34
C LEU A 157 11.87 -13.00 13.07
N GLY A 158 10.96 -13.14 12.10
CA GLY A 158 10.34 -14.42 11.77
C GLY A 158 9.89 -14.49 10.31
N ARG A 159 9.07 -15.51 10.04
CA ARG A 159 8.45 -15.72 8.72
C ARG A 159 7.23 -14.80 8.57
N VAL A 160 7.21 -13.95 7.56
CA VAL A 160 5.99 -13.30 7.07
C VAL A 160 5.42 -14.23 5.99
N PRO A 161 4.30 -14.95 6.22
CA PRO A 161 3.79 -15.95 5.28
C PRO A 161 3.20 -15.33 4.02
N ILE A 162 3.01 -16.17 2.98
CA ILE A 162 2.06 -15.93 1.89
C ILE A 162 0.77 -16.72 2.17
N ASP A 163 -0.32 -16.35 1.51
CA ASP A 163 -1.64 -17.00 1.57
C ASP A 163 -2.25 -17.11 2.97
N ASP A 164 -1.69 -16.37 3.93
CA ASP A 164 -2.16 -16.32 5.31
C ASP A 164 -2.22 -14.88 5.82
N THR A 165 -3.02 -14.64 6.86
CA THR A 165 -3.23 -13.29 7.37
C THR A 165 -2.10 -12.86 8.30
N VAL A 166 -1.49 -11.72 7.98
CA VAL A 166 -0.53 -11.01 8.84
C VAL A 166 -1.15 -9.70 9.28
N THR A 167 -1.08 -9.41 10.56
CA THR A 167 -1.56 -8.14 11.13
C THR A 167 -0.39 -7.18 11.32
N PHE A 168 -0.66 -5.90 11.07
CA PHE A 168 0.30 -4.82 11.24
C PHE A 168 -0.30 -3.74 12.13
N ILE A 169 0.53 -3.10 12.94
CA ILE A 169 0.13 -1.96 13.76
C ILE A 169 1.19 -0.88 13.62
N ALA A 170 0.79 0.36 13.34
CA ALA A 170 1.68 1.51 13.30
C ALA A 170 1.27 2.58 14.32
N ARG A 171 2.29 3.23 14.91
CA ARG A 171 2.17 4.25 15.96
C ARG A 171 3.11 5.41 15.72
N LEU A 172 2.68 6.62 16.13
CA LEU A 172 3.59 7.75 16.25
C LEU A 172 4.43 7.58 17.53
N GLU A 173 5.75 7.61 17.40
CA GLU A 173 6.69 7.46 18.51
C GLU A 173 7.13 8.83 19.06
N SER A 174 7.58 9.73 18.17
CA SER A 174 8.06 11.05 18.58
C SER A 174 7.93 12.09 17.48
N VAL A 175 7.88 13.36 17.89
CA VAL A 175 7.87 14.51 17.00
C VAL A 175 8.99 15.45 17.42
N GLU A 176 9.81 15.87 16.46
CA GLU A 176 10.87 16.85 16.59
C GLU A 176 10.56 18.07 15.69
N GLU A 177 11.42 19.08 15.70
CA GLU A 177 11.15 20.33 14.96
C GLU A 177 10.97 20.13 13.46
N GLN A 178 11.77 19.23 12.83
CA GLN A 178 11.76 19.02 11.38
C GLN A 178 11.52 17.56 11.00
N THR A 179 11.39 16.67 11.96
CA THR A 179 11.20 15.24 11.73
C THR A 179 10.19 14.65 12.71
N PHE A 180 9.62 13.52 12.35
CA PHE A 180 8.86 12.68 13.27
C PHE A 180 9.18 11.23 13.02
N THR A 181 9.10 10.44 14.09
CA THR A 181 9.41 9.02 14.07
C THR A 181 8.13 8.22 14.28
N MET A 182 7.94 7.21 13.47
CA MET A 182 6.87 6.22 13.62
C MET A 182 7.47 4.83 13.77
N THR A 183 6.79 4.00 14.54
CA THR A 183 7.13 2.58 14.69
C THR A 183 5.99 1.71 14.21
N ALA A 184 6.31 0.51 13.72
CA ALA A 184 5.32 -0.47 13.36
C ALA A 184 5.81 -1.89 13.65
N GLU A 185 4.86 -2.80 13.84
CA GLU A 185 5.11 -4.23 14.02
C GLU A 185 4.17 -5.05 13.13
N ALA A 186 4.67 -6.19 12.67
CA ALA A 186 3.90 -7.21 11.98
C ALA A 186 3.83 -8.46 12.83
N THR A 187 2.64 -9.01 13.00
CA THR A 187 2.36 -10.17 13.84
C THR A 187 1.71 -11.29 13.02
N TYR A 188 2.20 -12.51 13.22
CA TYR A 188 1.64 -13.72 12.64
C TYR A 188 1.56 -14.81 13.72
N ASP A 189 0.41 -15.45 13.83
CA ASP A 189 0.13 -16.52 14.84
C ASP A 189 0.47 -16.10 16.28
N GLY A 190 0.23 -14.83 16.61
CA GLY A 190 0.49 -14.24 17.93
C GLY A 190 1.94 -13.85 18.20
N GLU A 191 2.85 -14.07 17.25
CA GLU A 191 4.28 -13.74 17.39
C GLU A 191 4.64 -12.54 16.50
N VAL A 192 5.47 -11.60 17.01
CA VAL A 192 6.00 -10.51 16.21
C VAL A 192 7.03 -11.06 15.23
N VAL A 193 6.75 -10.95 13.93
CA VAL A 193 7.59 -11.49 12.84
C VAL A 193 8.43 -10.43 12.15
N ALA A 194 8.06 -9.16 12.25
CA ALA A 194 8.90 -8.05 11.79
C ALA A 194 8.55 -6.77 12.55
N THR A 195 9.53 -5.86 12.64
CA THR A 195 9.32 -4.52 13.19
C THR A 195 9.91 -3.48 12.22
N SER A 196 9.41 -2.25 12.30
CA SER A 196 9.92 -1.15 11.52
C SER A 196 9.99 0.15 12.31
N THR A 197 11.01 0.96 12.02
CA THR A 197 11.13 2.34 12.46
C THR A 197 11.31 3.24 11.24
N GLY A 198 10.39 4.18 11.06
CA GLY A 198 10.41 5.17 10.00
C GLY A 198 10.70 6.56 10.54
N ILE A 199 11.65 7.27 9.94
CA ILE A 199 11.89 8.70 10.18
C ILE A 199 11.35 9.46 8.98
N PHE A 200 10.54 10.48 9.23
CA PHE A 200 9.90 11.31 8.22
C PHE A 200 10.36 12.76 8.36
N THR A 201 10.71 13.39 7.24
CA THR A 201 10.97 14.82 7.19
C THR A 201 9.65 15.56 7.06
N ALA A 202 9.32 16.43 8.00
CA ALA A 202 8.07 17.18 8.01
C ALA A 202 7.92 18.06 6.75
N LEU A 203 6.70 18.08 6.19
CA LEU A 203 6.37 18.96 5.09
C LEU A 203 6.24 20.39 5.55
N ASP A 204 6.94 21.28 4.84
CA ASP A 204 6.75 22.72 4.97
C ASP A 204 5.67 23.17 3.97
N PHE A 205 4.43 23.29 4.45
CA PHE A 205 3.29 23.67 3.62
C PHE A 205 3.39 25.11 3.10
N GLU A 206 4.08 26.00 3.79
CA GLU A 206 4.29 27.39 3.32
C GLU A 206 5.16 27.39 2.07
N ARG A 207 6.17 26.53 2.01
CA ARG A 207 7.03 26.36 0.83
C ARG A 207 6.31 25.71 -0.34
N LEU A 208 5.45 24.70 -0.08
CA LEU A 208 4.72 24.01 -1.14
C LEU A 208 3.69 24.91 -1.84
N THR A 209 3.15 25.91 -1.13
CA THR A 209 2.18 26.89 -1.69
C THR A 209 2.84 28.12 -2.32
N ALA A 210 4.13 28.37 -2.05
CA ALA A 210 4.86 29.51 -2.60
C ALA A 210 5.47 29.24 -4.01
N ASP A 211 5.67 27.97 -4.38
CA ASP A 211 6.27 27.53 -5.65
C ASP A 211 5.21 27.14 -6.72
N GLY A 212 3.91 27.44 -6.50
CA GLY A 212 2.78 27.12 -7.38
C GLY A 212 2.23 28.26 -8.21
#